data_5159c0aa45e9a347ccc0350aff832ef9
#
_entry.id   5159c0aa45e9a347ccc0350aff832ef9
#
_cell.length_a   1.000
_cell.length_b   1.000
_cell.length_c   1.000
_cell.angle_alpha   90.00
_cell.angle_beta   90.00
_cell.angle_gamma   90.00
#
_symmetry.space_group_name_H-M   'P 1'
#
loop_
_entity.id
_entity.type
_entity.pdbx_description
1 polymer ?
#
loop_
_entity_poly.entity_id
_entity_poly.type
_entity_poly.pdbx_seq_one_letter_code
_entity_poly.pdbx_strand_id
1 'polypeptide(L)'
;YLLRFSAAPDDSVPPTVLRNPRWVRPFEVFGRLMGVPGTREADPSIVRALVAPLMFGFMFGDVVQGLVVAALGFMLRKRMPALRLLIPGGLVAVAFGFAFGSVFAREDLIAPLWLHPLSDPLTVLGAALGFGVVVILVGLLLNALQFHWRGELGRWLATDAGLLVAYAGLVGSFLFPPLLWALPAGIAWILLGSAATAHGDRLGALGHAAGETVERLLQLGVNTVSFVRVGAFALAHAGLSTAVVGIADAAGAAYWPVLLIGNAAIIALEGLVVGIQTTRLILFEFFI
;
A
#
# COMPACT_ATOMS: atom_id res chain seq x y z
N TYR A 1 -19.39 42.76 -20.77
CA TYR A 1 -19.29 41.45 -21.38
C TYR A 1 -20.36 40.55 -20.75
N LEU A 2 -21.41 40.18 -21.52
CA LEU A 2 -22.42 39.21 -21.12
C LEU A 2 -21.86 37.81 -21.45
N LEU A 3 -21.42 37.06 -20.43
CA LEU A 3 -21.05 35.64 -20.58
C LEU A 3 -22.37 34.83 -20.70
N ARG A 4 -22.69 34.36 -21.90
CA ARG A 4 -23.75 33.37 -22.10
C ARG A 4 -23.18 31.98 -21.83
N PHE A 5 -23.56 31.37 -20.74
CA PHE A 5 -23.31 29.94 -20.52
C PHE A 5 -24.37 29.15 -21.29
N SER A 6 -23.96 28.40 -22.31
CA SER A 6 -24.83 27.39 -22.93
C SER A 6 -24.96 26.23 -21.94
N ALA A 7 -26.14 25.59 -21.90
CA ALA A 7 -26.29 24.32 -21.18
C ALA A 7 -25.26 23.32 -21.68
N ALA A 8 -24.62 22.60 -20.75
CA ALA A 8 -23.69 21.55 -21.13
C ALA A 8 -24.43 20.48 -21.94
N PRO A 9 -23.82 19.86 -22.97
CA PRO A 9 -24.39 18.71 -23.65
C PRO A 9 -24.76 17.62 -22.64
N ASP A 10 -25.87 16.92 -22.85
CA ASP A 10 -26.37 15.88 -21.93
C ASP A 10 -25.38 14.74 -21.69
N ASP A 11 -24.40 14.53 -22.59
CA ASP A 11 -23.31 13.56 -22.46
C ASP A 11 -22.03 14.11 -21.80
N SER A 12 -22.01 15.38 -21.37
CA SER A 12 -20.84 15.95 -20.73
C SER A 12 -20.73 15.50 -19.29
N VAL A 13 -19.73 14.65 -18.98
CA VAL A 13 -19.38 14.31 -17.61
C VAL A 13 -18.71 15.53 -16.96
N PRO A 14 -19.31 16.15 -15.92
CA PRO A 14 -18.70 17.30 -15.28
C PRO A 14 -17.36 16.91 -14.64
N PRO A 15 -16.34 17.78 -14.72
CA PRO A 15 -15.06 17.51 -14.10
C PRO A 15 -15.24 17.36 -12.57
N THR A 16 -14.80 16.23 -12.03
CA THR A 16 -14.86 15.97 -10.59
C THR A 16 -13.81 16.82 -9.86
N VAL A 17 -14.25 17.59 -8.87
CA VAL A 17 -13.37 18.37 -7.99
C VAL A 17 -13.27 17.64 -6.65
N LEU A 18 -12.10 17.07 -6.37
CA LEU A 18 -11.83 16.42 -5.10
C LEU A 18 -11.71 17.45 -3.98
N ARG A 19 -12.49 17.30 -2.91
CA ARG A 19 -12.45 18.16 -1.71
C ARG A 19 -11.82 17.41 -0.54
N ASN A 20 -10.52 17.15 -0.62
CA ASN A 20 -9.79 16.42 0.40
C ASN A 20 -9.23 17.34 1.51
N PRO A 21 -9.09 16.83 2.76
CA PRO A 21 -8.38 17.49 3.83
C PRO A 21 -6.96 17.89 3.43
N ARG A 22 -6.39 18.90 4.07
CA ARG A 22 -5.06 19.44 3.72
C ARG A 22 -3.93 18.40 3.75
N TRP A 23 -4.02 17.40 4.62
CA TRP A 23 -3.03 16.35 4.77
C TRP A 23 -3.11 15.28 3.67
N VAL A 24 -4.30 15.08 3.06
CA VAL A 24 -4.52 14.12 1.95
C VAL A 24 -4.11 14.71 0.60
N ARG A 25 -4.21 16.03 0.42
CA ARG A 25 -3.95 16.70 -0.87
C ARG A 25 -2.63 16.32 -1.56
N PRO A 26 -1.48 16.16 -0.86
CA PRO A 26 -0.25 15.72 -1.51
C PRO A 26 -0.39 14.37 -2.21
N PHE A 27 -1.27 13.48 -1.72
CA PHE A 27 -1.50 12.14 -2.24
C PHE A 27 -2.47 12.09 -3.42
N GLU A 28 -3.18 13.19 -3.74
CA GLU A 28 -3.99 13.32 -4.96
C GLU A 28 -3.15 13.20 -6.25
N VAL A 29 -1.83 13.41 -6.15
CA VAL A 29 -0.90 13.19 -7.28
C VAL A 29 -1.03 11.77 -7.82
N PHE A 30 -1.16 10.77 -6.96
CA PHE A 30 -1.37 9.38 -7.38
C PHE A 30 -2.71 9.18 -8.09
N GLY A 31 -3.77 9.88 -7.66
CA GLY A 31 -5.07 9.87 -8.34
C GLY A 31 -5.01 10.50 -9.73
N ARG A 32 -4.27 11.58 -9.89
CA ARG A 32 -4.10 12.25 -11.19
C ARG A 32 -3.32 11.42 -12.19
N LEU A 33 -2.41 10.55 -11.73
CA LEU A 33 -1.64 9.64 -12.60
C LEU A 33 -2.48 8.49 -13.12
N MET A 34 -3.51 8.06 -12.38
CA MET A 34 -4.36 6.91 -12.73
C MET A 34 -5.73 7.30 -13.30
N GLY A 35 -6.07 8.56 -13.28
CA GLY A 35 -7.39 9.09 -13.59
C GLY A 35 -8.12 9.58 -12.34
N VAL A 36 -8.93 10.63 -12.52
CA VAL A 36 -9.74 11.19 -11.44
C VAL A 36 -10.98 10.30 -11.27
N PRO A 37 -11.30 9.83 -10.04
CA PRO A 37 -12.48 9.02 -9.84
C PRO A 37 -13.75 9.76 -10.25
N GLY A 38 -14.73 9.02 -10.78
CA GLY A 38 -16.03 9.54 -11.17
C GLY A 38 -16.83 10.06 -9.98
N THR A 39 -17.92 10.80 -10.25
CA THR A 39 -18.75 11.43 -9.21
C THR A 39 -19.44 10.42 -8.27
N ARG A 40 -19.54 9.15 -8.65
CA ARG A 40 -20.14 8.05 -7.87
C ARG A 40 -19.11 7.00 -7.45
N GLU A 41 -17.83 7.34 -7.49
CA GLU A 41 -16.73 6.46 -7.09
C GLU A 41 -16.15 6.92 -5.76
N ALA A 42 -15.74 5.95 -4.92
CA ALA A 42 -15.06 6.25 -3.67
C ALA A 42 -13.70 6.88 -3.96
N ASP A 43 -13.37 7.99 -3.29
CA ASP A 43 -12.03 8.57 -3.40
C ASP A 43 -11.03 7.76 -2.56
N PRO A 44 -10.14 6.99 -3.18
CA PRO A 44 -9.15 6.21 -2.46
C PRO A 44 -7.98 7.05 -1.93
N SER A 45 -7.98 8.38 -2.14
CA SER A 45 -6.89 9.27 -1.72
C SER A 45 -6.65 9.24 -0.22
N ILE A 46 -7.70 9.04 0.60
CA ILE A 46 -7.57 8.94 2.07
C ILE A 46 -6.80 7.66 2.43
N VAL A 47 -7.14 6.53 1.82
CA VAL A 47 -6.47 5.25 2.08
C VAL A 47 -5.02 5.30 1.61
N ARG A 48 -4.76 5.89 0.44
CA ARG A 48 -3.39 6.11 -0.06
C ARG A 48 -2.58 6.99 0.87
N ALA A 49 -3.19 8.05 1.41
CA ALA A 49 -2.55 8.96 2.34
C ALA A 49 -2.16 8.29 3.68
N LEU A 50 -2.83 7.18 4.03
CA LEU A 50 -2.49 6.37 5.19
C LEU A 50 -1.47 5.28 4.84
N VAL A 51 -1.73 4.52 3.79
CA VAL A 51 -0.94 3.34 3.39
C VAL A 51 0.47 3.74 2.91
N ALA A 52 0.60 4.81 2.11
CA ALA A 52 1.89 5.23 1.57
C ALA A 52 2.94 5.57 2.63
N PRO A 53 2.65 6.42 3.63
CA PRO A 53 3.60 6.71 4.70
C PRO A 53 3.92 5.48 5.57
N LEU A 54 2.91 4.61 5.82
CA LEU A 54 3.12 3.38 6.59
C LEU A 54 4.09 2.44 5.89
N MET A 55 3.92 2.22 4.57
CA MET A 55 4.82 1.39 3.78
C MET A 55 6.22 1.98 3.73
N PHE A 56 6.32 3.29 3.44
CA PHE A 56 7.61 3.99 3.40
C PHE A 56 8.34 3.86 4.74
N GLY A 57 7.64 4.16 5.84
CA GLY A 57 8.23 4.13 7.18
C GLY A 57 8.61 2.73 7.65
N PHE A 58 7.83 1.70 7.30
CA PHE A 58 8.18 0.31 7.60
C PHE A 58 9.45 -0.13 6.87
N MET A 59 9.61 0.24 5.59
CA MET A 59 10.80 -0.07 4.79
C MET A 59 12.04 0.71 5.26
N PHE A 60 11.85 1.94 5.77
CA PHE A 60 12.91 2.91 6.09
C PHE A 60 12.94 3.23 7.60
N GLY A 61 12.89 2.19 8.44
CA GLY A 61 12.68 2.31 9.89
C GLY A 61 13.93 2.73 10.68
N ASP A 62 14.33 4.02 10.59
CA ASP A 62 15.39 4.62 11.41
C ASP A 62 14.96 6.01 11.90
N VAL A 63 15.24 6.31 13.19
CA VAL A 63 14.80 7.55 13.85
C VAL A 63 15.44 8.78 13.22
N VAL A 64 16.77 8.82 13.13
CA VAL A 64 17.49 10.01 12.66
C VAL A 64 17.39 10.17 11.15
N GLN A 65 17.51 9.08 10.42
CA GLN A 65 17.36 9.11 8.96
C GLN A 65 15.95 9.53 8.57
N GLY A 66 14.90 9.01 9.28
CA GLY A 66 13.52 9.42 9.09
C GLY A 66 13.29 10.91 9.35
N LEU A 67 13.91 11.47 10.41
CA LEU A 67 13.88 12.91 10.68
C LEU A 67 14.55 13.71 9.56
N VAL A 68 15.68 13.26 9.04
CA VAL A 68 16.37 13.92 7.92
C VAL A 68 15.49 13.92 6.68
N VAL A 69 14.86 12.79 6.34
CA VAL A 69 13.91 12.70 5.21
C VAL A 69 12.73 13.65 5.40
N ALA A 70 12.12 13.70 6.59
CA ALA A 70 11.03 14.61 6.90
C ALA A 70 11.47 16.09 6.79
N ALA A 71 12.67 16.42 7.30
CA ALA A 71 13.23 17.76 7.22
C ALA A 71 13.52 18.18 5.77
N LEU A 72 14.08 17.29 4.95
CA LEU A 72 14.29 17.52 3.51
C LEU A 72 12.96 17.79 2.79
N GLY A 73 11.95 16.96 3.06
CA GLY A 73 10.61 17.17 2.53
C GLY A 73 10.01 18.53 2.94
N PHE A 74 10.22 18.94 4.18
CA PHE A 74 9.76 20.23 4.68
C PHE A 74 10.49 21.42 4.06
N MET A 75 11.83 21.35 3.92
CA MET A 75 12.64 22.39 3.31
C MET A 75 12.32 22.57 1.83
N LEU A 76 12.19 21.48 1.10
CA LEU A 76 12.00 21.47 -0.36
C LEU A 76 10.53 21.62 -0.78
N ARG A 77 9.55 21.58 0.16
CA ARG A 77 8.11 21.64 -0.11
C ARG A 77 7.61 22.81 -0.96
N LYS A 78 8.37 23.93 -0.97
CA LYS A 78 8.03 25.11 -1.76
C LYS A 78 8.55 25.01 -3.20
N ARG A 79 9.71 24.36 -3.41
CA ARG A 79 10.32 24.19 -4.74
C ARG A 79 9.74 22.99 -5.50
N MET A 80 9.51 21.89 -4.79
CA MET A 80 9.02 20.62 -5.34
C MET A 80 7.83 20.12 -4.51
N PRO A 81 6.57 20.43 -4.93
CA PRO A 81 5.37 20.05 -4.18
C PRO A 81 5.24 18.53 -3.93
N ALA A 82 5.77 17.68 -4.82
CA ALA A 82 5.76 16.23 -4.67
C ALA A 82 6.56 15.76 -3.44
N LEU A 83 7.61 16.49 -3.04
CA LEU A 83 8.43 16.14 -1.87
C LEU A 83 7.69 16.34 -0.53
N ARG A 84 6.50 16.95 -0.54
CA ARG A 84 5.62 16.99 0.65
C ARG A 84 5.23 15.58 1.12
N LEU A 85 5.26 14.58 0.24
CA LEU A 85 5.01 13.18 0.57
C LEU A 85 6.06 12.60 1.52
N LEU A 86 7.30 13.11 1.48
CA LEU A 86 8.38 12.69 2.36
C LEU A 86 8.17 13.09 3.82
N ILE A 87 7.35 14.13 4.10
CA ILE A 87 7.10 14.57 5.47
C ILE A 87 6.38 13.49 6.28
N PRO A 88 5.17 13.03 5.88
CA PRO A 88 4.50 11.95 6.61
C PRO A 88 5.28 10.63 6.54
N GLY A 89 5.92 10.31 5.40
CA GLY A 89 6.77 9.12 5.28
C GLY A 89 7.93 9.11 6.28
N GLY A 90 8.68 10.22 6.37
CA GLY A 90 9.78 10.37 7.31
C GLY A 90 9.32 10.34 8.78
N LEU A 91 8.15 10.95 9.11
CA LEU A 91 7.61 10.87 10.47
C LEU A 91 7.22 9.44 10.86
N VAL A 92 6.63 8.68 9.94
CA VAL A 92 6.32 7.27 10.18
C VAL A 92 7.60 6.44 10.24
N ALA A 93 8.64 6.76 9.45
CA ALA A 93 9.96 6.12 9.56
C ALA A 93 10.58 6.31 10.94
N VAL A 94 10.42 7.49 11.56
CA VAL A 94 10.81 7.73 12.96
C VAL A 94 10.06 6.79 13.92
N ALA A 95 8.75 6.62 13.75
CA ALA A 95 7.96 5.74 14.60
C ALA A 95 8.41 4.27 14.47
N PHE A 96 8.66 3.79 13.25
CA PHE A 96 9.22 2.45 13.01
C PHE A 96 10.67 2.34 13.46
N GLY A 97 11.47 3.42 13.41
CA GLY A 97 12.81 3.47 13.98
C GLY A 97 12.82 3.16 15.49
N PHE A 98 11.87 3.70 16.25
CA PHE A 98 11.67 3.31 17.66
C PHE A 98 11.16 1.88 17.81
N ALA A 99 10.29 1.40 16.92
CA ALA A 99 9.79 0.04 16.95
C ALA A 99 10.92 -0.98 16.72
N PHE A 100 11.83 -0.71 15.79
CA PHE A 100 12.96 -1.56 15.45
C PHE A 100 14.21 -1.31 16.30
N GLY A 101 14.26 -0.18 17.06
CA GLY A 101 15.40 0.19 17.88
C GLY A 101 16.58 0.75 17.06
N SER A 102 16.35 1.26 15.83
CA SER A 102 17.38 1.80 14.95
C SER A 102 17.47 3.33 15.07
N VAL A 103 18.68 3.83 15.37
CA VAL A 103 19.00 5.26 15.50
C VAL A 103 20.30 5.55 14.78
N PHE A 104 20.25 6.21 13.64
CA PHE A 104 21.41 6.55 12.82
C PHE A 104 22.25 5.33 12.42
N ALA A 105 21.58 4.31 11.92
CA ALA A 105 22.11 2.99 11.58
C ALA A 105 22.59 2.14 12.77
N ARG A 106 22.54 2.62 13.99
CA ARG A 106 22.93 1.89 15.22
C ARG A 106 21.73 1.29 15.92
N GLU A 107 21.84 0.02 16.29
CA GLU A 107 20.79 -0.76 16.97
C GLU A 107 21.08 -0.95 18.48
N ASP A 108 22.22 -0.44 18.95
CA ASP A 108 22.67 -0.56 20.35
C ASP A 108 22.24 0.61 21.25
N LEU A 109 21.71 1.70 20.67
CA LEU A 109 21.38 2.93 21.40
C LEU A 109 20.02 2.87 22.11
N ILE A 110 19.03 2.22 21.50
CA ILE A 110 17.67 2.11 22.04
C ILE A 110 17.21 0.66 21.93
N ALA A 111 16.67 0.11 23.02
CA ALA A 111 16.03 -1.19 22.97
C ALA A 111 14.80 -1.14 22.04
N PRO A 112 14.63 -2.12 21.13
CA PRO A 112 13.49 -2.14 20.24
C PRO A 112 12.20 -2.27 21.02
N LEU A 113 11.18 -1.51 20.62
CA LEU A 113 9.85 -1.63 21.21
C LEU A 113 9.09 -2.86 20.70
N TRP A 114 9.46 -3.36 19.53
CA TRP A 114 8.83 -4.52 18.91
C TRP A 114 9.85 -5.64 18.68
N LEU A 115 10.72 -5.53 17.67
CA LEU A 115 11.76 -6.51 17.36
C LEU A 115 12.90 -5.88 16.54
N HIS A 116 14.08 -6.52 16.60
CA HIS A 116 15.15 -6.23 15.66
C HIS A 116 14.89 -6.95 14.32
N PRO A 117 14.88 -6.26 13.17
CA PRO A 117 14.58 -6.88 11.89
C PRO A 117 15.48 -8.06 11.55
N LEU A 118 16.78 -7.98 11.82
CA LEU A 118 17.75 -9.02 11.50
C LEU A 118 17.68 -10.23 12.45
N SER A 119 17.16 -10.08 13.67
CA SER A 119 17.06 -11.19 14.63
C SER A 119 15.91 -12.15 14.29
N ASP A 120 14.82 -11.62 13.74
CA ASP A 120 13.63 -12.41 13.36
C ASP A 120 13.06 -11.97 12.01
N PRO A 121 13.75 -12.32 10.89
CA PRO A 121 13.36 -11.92 9.54
C PRO A 121 11.98 -12.44 9.14
N LEU A 122 11.59 -13.62 9.59
CA LEU A 122 10.30 -14.23 9.23
C LEU A 122 9.13 -13.44 9.81
N THR A 123 9.26 -12.93 11.03
CA THR A 123 8.23 -12.09 11.64
C THR A 123 8.09 -10.77 10.90
N VAL A 124 9.20 -10.16 10.45
CA VAL A 124 9.16 -8.93 9.64
C VAL A 124 8.45 -9.16 8.30
N LEU A 125 8.82 -10.24 7.60
CA LEU A 125 8.18 -10.62 6.33
C LEU A 125 6.69 -10.96 6.53
N GLY A 126 6.37 -11.69 7.59
CA GLY A 126 4.99 -12.03 7.96
C GLY A 126 4.15 -10.79 8.29
N ALA A 127 4.71 -9.82 9.01
CA ALA A 127 4.04 -8.56 9.31
C ALA A 127 3.78 -7.74 8.04
N ALA A 128 4.75 -7.66 7.12
CA ALA A 128 4.59 -7.00 5.83
C ALA A 128 3.50 -7.67 4.98
N LEU A 129 3.48 -9.02 4.94
CA LEU A 129 2.44 -9.79 4.26
C LEU A 129 1.07 -9.55 4.89
N GLY A 130 0.96 -9.61 6.23
CA GLY A 130 -0.27 -9.34 6.97
C GLY A 130 -0.79 -7.92 6.73
N PHE A 131 0.10 -6.93 6.68
CA PHE A 131 -0.24 -5.57 6.29
C PHE A 131 -0.83 -5.53 4.87
N GLY A 132 -0.21 -6.23 3.91
CA GLY A 132 -0.71 -6.36 2.54
C GLY A 132 -2.11 -6.95 2.47
N VAL A 133 -2.36 -8.02 3.22
CA VAL A 133 -3.69 -8.63 3.34
C VAL A 133 -4.73 -7.62 3.82
N VAL A 134 -4.41 -6.85 4.87
CA VAL A 134 -5.33 -5.82 5.39
C VAL A 134 -5.60 -4.76 4.33
N VAL A 135 -4.59 -4.30 3.61
CA VAL A 135 -4.75 -3.29 2.54
C VAL A 135 -5.65 -3.82 1.42
N ILE A 136 -5.47 -5.06 0.98
CA ILE A 136 -6.30 -5.69 -0.05
C ILE A 136 -7.74 -5.87 0.44
N LEU A 137 -7.95 -6.33 1.68
CA LEU A 137 -9.29 -6.44 2.26
C LEU A 137 -9.99 -5.08 2.34
N VAL A 138 -9.28 -4.03 2.72
CA VAL A 138 -9.82 -2.65 2.68
C VAL A 138 -10.19 -2.25 1.27
N GLY A 139 -9.39 -2.60 0.25
CA GLY A 139 -9.71 -2.36 -1.16
C GLY A 139 -11.01 -3.05 -1.58
N LEU A 140 -11.16 -4.33 -1.26
CA LEU A 140 -12.39 -5.10 -1.54
C LEU A 140 -13.62 -4.54 -0.81
N LEU A 141 -13.45 -4.05 0.42
CA LEU A 141 -14.54 -3.40 1.18
C LEU A 141 -14.91 -2.03 0.60
N LEU A 142 -13.94 -1.26 0.09
CA LEU A 142 -14.22 0.00 -0.61
C LEU A 142 -14.99 -0.26 -1.91
N ASN A 143 -14.68 -1.34 -2.61
CA ASN A 143 -15.45 -1.77 -3.79
C ASN A 143 -16.91 -2.04 -3.39
N ALA A 144 -17.16 -2.78 -2.29
CA ALA A 144 -18.52 -3.00 -1.75
C ALA A 144 -19.27 -1.69 -1.46
N LEU A 145 -18.57 -0.72 -0.84
CA LEU A 145 -19.12 0.60 -0.53
C LEU A 145 -19.49 1.38 -1.80
N GLN A 146 -18.70 1.27 -2.85
CA GLN A 146 -18.96 1.87 -4.16
C GLN A 146 -20.24 1.32 -4.79
N PHE A 147 -20.41 -0.01 -4.79
CA PHE A 147 -21.62 -0.65 -5.29
C PHE A 147 -22.85 -0.27 -4.45
N HIS A 148 -22.67 -0.08 -3.14
CA HIS A 148 -23.75 0.43 -2.28
C HIS A 148 -24.19 1.85 -2.69
N TRP A 149 -23.26 2.76 -2.95
CA TRP A 149 -23.57 4.13 -3.39
C TRP A 149 -24.19 4.20 -4.79
N ARG A 150 -23.87 3.23 -5.65
CA ARG A 150 -24.47 3.09 -6.98
C ARG A 150 -25.88 2.48 -6.94
N GLY A 151 -26.30 1.93 -5.78
CA GLY A 151 -27.58 1.21 -5.64
C GLY A 151 -27.56 -0.20 -6.23
N GLU A 152 -26.39 -0.74 -6.55
CA GLU A 152 -26.17 -2.05 -7.18
C GLU A 152 -25.67 -3.11 -6.19
N LEU A 153 -25.97 -2.94 -4.89
CA LEU A 153 -25.48 -3.84 -3.84
C LEU A 153 -25.91 -5.30 -4.08
N GLY A 154 -27.11 -5.52 -4.65
CA GLY A 154 -27.58 -6.87 -4.97
C GLY A 154 -26.70 -7.59 -6.00
N ARG A 155 -26.18 -6.86 -7.00
CA ARG A 155 -25.27 -7.39 -7.98
C ARG A 155 -23.91 -7.73 -7.34
N TRP A 156 -23.38 -6.83 -6.52
CA TRP A 156 -22.15 -7.07 -5.77
C TRP A 156 -22.25 -8.30 -4.87
N LEU A 157 -23.36 -8.44 -4.13
CA LEU A 157 -23.60 -9.61 -3.30
C LEU A 157 -23.69 -10.90 -4.11
N ALA A 158 -24.22 -10.85 -5.34
CA ALA A 158 -24.34 -12.04 -6.18
C ALA A 158 -22.98 -12.51 -6.73
N THR A 159 -22.01 -11.61 -6.96
CA THR A 159 -20.74 -11.91 -7.64
C THR A 159 -19.53 -11.62 -6.77
N ASP A 160 -19.25 -10.35 -6.45
CA ASP A 160 -18.00 -9.93 -5.83
C ASP A 160 -17.88 -10.28 -4.33
N ALA A 161 -18.99 -10.46 -3.62
CA ALA A 161 -18.98 -10.93 -2.23
C ALA A 161 -18.34 -12.32 -2.09
N GLY A 162 -18.57 -13.20 -3.07
CA GLY A 162 -17.92 -14.51 -3.11
C GLY A 162 -16.40 -14.44 -3.21
N LEU A 163 -15.85 -13.44 -3.94
CA LEU A 163 -14.42 -13.23 -4.04
C LEU A 163 -13.81 -12.82 -2.71
N LEU A 164 -14.50 -11.95 -1.95
CA LEU A 164 -14.07 -11.54 -0.61
C LEU A 164 -14.04 -12.74 0.34
N VAL A 165 -15.09 -13.60 0.30
CA VAL A 165 -15.16 -14.83 1.11
C VAL A 165 -14.05 -15.80 0.72
N ALA A 166 -13.82 -16.02 -0.58
CA ALA A 166 -12.79 -16.92 -1.07
C ALA A 166 -11.37 -16.45 -0.65
N TYR A 167 -11.10 -15.14 -0.83
CA TYR A 167 -9.81 -14.56 -0.45
C TYR A 167 -9.59 -14.56 1.06
N ALA A 168 -10.57 -14.13 1.84
CA ALA A 168 -10.50 -14.14 3.30
C ALA A 168 -10.35 -15.57 3.84
N GLY A 169 -11.02 -16.55 3.22
CA GLY A 169 -10.87 -17.96 3.54
C GLY A 169 -9.47 -18.50 3.23
N LEU A 170 -8.93 -18.16 2.06
CA LEU A 170 -7.58 -18.56 1.67
C LEU A 170 -6.54 -18.03 2.66
N VAL A 171 -6.57 -16.74 2.94
CA VAL A 171 -5.61 -16.12 3.87
C VAL A 171 -5.85 -16.55 5.31
N GLY A 172 -7.10 -16.61 5.75
CA GLY A 172 -7.46 -17.05 7.10
C GLY A 172 -7.09 -18.51 7.38
N SER A 173 -6.98 -19.34 6.33
CA SER A 173 -6.60 -20.76 6.48
C SER A 173 -5.17 -20.96 7.01
N PHE A 174 -4.27 -19.98 6.85
CA PHE A 174 -2.94 -20.00 7.46
C PHE A 174 -3.00 -19.90 8.99
N LEU A 175 -4.03 -19.26 9.55
CA LEU A 175 -4.25 -19.14 11.00
C LEU A 175 -5.17 -20.26 11.51
N PHE A 176 -6.24 -20.55 10.76
CA PHE A 176 -7.26 -21.53 11.09
C PHE A 176 -7.52 -22.44 9.88
N PRO A 177 -6.92 -23.64 9.81
CA PRO A 177 -7.04 -24.56 8.65
C PRO A 177 -8.48 -24.81 8.17
N PRO A 178 -9.52 -24.88 9.03
CA PRO A 178 -10.91 -25.06 8.60
C PRO A 178 -11.43 -23.96 7.68
N LEU A 179 -10.87 -22.73 7.76
CA LEU A 179 -11.28 -21.63 6.86
C LEU A 179 -10.94 -21.91 5.38
N LEU A 180 -10.10 -22.88 5.08
CA LEU A 180 -9.84 -23.30 3.71
C LEU A 180 -11.13 -23.68 2.95
N TRP A 181 -12.15 -24.20 3.65
CA TRP A 181 -13.46 -24.49 3.05
C TRP A 181 -14.22 -23.25 2.57
N ALA A 182 -13.87 -22.06 3.04
CA ALA A 182 -14.45 -20.82 2.54
C ALA A 182 -13.99 -20.49 1.10
N LEU A 183 -12.83 -20.99 0.66
CA LEU A 183 -12.35 -20.83 -0.71
C LEU A 183 -13.31 -21.48 -1.73
N PRO A 184 -13.58 -22.80 -1.70
CA PRO A 184 -14.53 -23.41 -2.61
C PRO A 184 -15.96 -22.88 -2.39
N ALA A 185 -16.36 -22.52 -1.17
CA ALA A 185 -17.66 -21.91 -0.90
C ALA A 185 -17.81 -20.54 -1.59
N GLY A 186 -16.79 -19.69 -1.55
CA GLY A 186 -16.77 -18.40 -2.24
C GLY A 186 -16.79 -18.55 -3.77
N ILE A 187 -16.04 -19.50 -4.31
CA ILE A 187 -16.05 -19.82 -5.76
C ILE A 187 -17.46 -20.31 -6.17
N ALA A 188 -18.04 -21.23 -5.42
CA ALA A 188 -19.41 -21.71 -5.68
C ALA A 188 -20.43 -20.56 -5.63
N TRP A 189 -20.27 -19.63 -4.67
CA TRP A 189 -21.10 -18.43 -4.57
C TRP A 189 -21.05 -17.59 -5.85
N ILE A 190 -19.85 -17.28 -6.37
CA ILE A 190 -19.67 -16.51 -7.62
C ILE A 190 -20.35 -17.21 -8.80
N LEU A 191 -20.15 -18.52 -8.93
CA LEU A 191 -20.71 -19.30 -10.04
C LEU A 191 -22.24 -19.36 -9.98
N LEU A 192 -22.81 -19.56 -8.79
CA LEU A 192 -24.26 -19.55 -8.59
C LEU A 192 -24.85 -18.16 -8.84
N GLY A 193 -24.20 -17.10 -8.37
CA GLY A 193 -24.62 -15.72 -8.58
C GLY A 193 -24.61 -15.33 -10.05
N SER A 194 -23.55 -15.69 -10.79
CA SER A 194 -23.46 -15.44 -12.22
C SER A 194 -24.48 -16.25 -13.03
N ALA A 195 -24.73 -17.50 -12.66
CA ALA A 195 -25.79 -18.32 -13.28
C ALA A 195 -27.19 -17.76 -13.03
N ALA A 196 -27.45 -17.19 -11.84
CA ALA A 196 -28.73 -16.60 -11.49
C ALA A 196 -28.99 -15.27 -12.19
N THR A 197 -27.93 -14.49 -12.50
CA THR A 197 -28.02 -13.20 -13.19
C THR A 197 -27.94 -13.31 -14.71
N ALA A 198 -27.57 -14.47 -15.23
CA ALA A 198 -27.44 -14.71 -16.68
C ALA A 198 -28.80 -14.69 -17.38
N HIS A 199 -28.93 -13.86 -18.42
CA HIS A 199 -30.07 -13.80 -19.34
C HIS A 199 -29.71 -14.53 -20.64
N GLY A 200 -30.07 -15.83 -20.74
CA GLY A 200 -29.85 -16.63 -21.94
C GLY A 200 -28.87 -17.79 -21.75
N ASP A 201 -27.70 -17.75 -22.35
CA ASP A 201 -26.70 -18.83 -22.28
C ASP A 201 -26.02 -18.92 -20.90
N ARG A 202 -26.60 -19.79 -20.04
CA ARG A 202 -26.07 -20.02 -18.69
C ARG A 202 -24.72 -20.75 -18.69
N LEU A 203 -24.48 -21.61 -19.69
CA LEU A 203 -23.25 -22.39 -19.75
C LEU A 203 -22.06 -21.50 -20.13
N GLY A 204 -22.28 -20.60 -21.10
CA GLY A 204 -21.28 -19.59 -21.45
C GLY A 204 -21.01 -18.61 -20.31
N ALA A 205 -22.04 -18.17 -19.59
CA ALA A 205 -21.90 -17.31 -18.41
C ALA A 205 -21.09 -17.97 -17.27
N LEU A 206 -21.33 -19.26 -17.00
CA LEU A 206 -20.55 -20.03 -16.03
C LEU A 206 -19.08 -20.19 -16.45
N GLY A 207 -18.82 -20.49 -17.72
CA GLY A 207 -17.45 -20.60 -18.24
C GLY A 207 -16.67 -19.28 -18.10
N HIS A 208 -17.32 -18.16 -18.45
CA HIS A 208 -16.73 -16.82 -18.31
C HIS A 208 -16.46 -16.47 -16.83
N ALA A 209 -17.46 -16.69 -15.97
CA ALA A 209 -17.33 -16.41 -14.54
C ALA A 209 -16.26 -17.27 -13.87
N ALA A 210 -16.11 -18.54 -14.27
CA ALA A 210 -15.03 -19.40 -13.76
C ALA A 210 -13.64 -18.88 -14.17
N GLY A 211 -13.46 -18.50 -15.44
CA GLY A 211 -12.20 -17.92 -15.92
C GLY A 211 -11.85 -16.62 -15.20
N GLU A 212 -12.81 -15.70 -15.10
CA GLU A 212 -12.65 -14.42 -14.39
C GLU A 212 -12.34 -14.61 -12.90
N THR A 213 -13.00 -15.57 -12.24
CA THR A 213 -12.74 -15.87 -10.82
C THR A 213 -11.33 -16.37 -10.58
N VAL A 214 -10.84 -17.28 -11.45
CA VAL A 214 -9.47 -17.77 -11.36
C VAL A 214 -8.46 -16.64 -11.58
N GLU A 215 -8.67 -15.80 -12.58
CA GLU A 215 -7.81 -14.64 -12.87
C GLU A 215 -7.76 -13.69 -11.68
N ARG A 216 -8.91 -13.28 -11.13
CA ARG A 216 -9.00 -12.38 -9.98
C ARG A 216 -8.35 -12.97 -8.73
N LEU A 217 -8.57 -14.26 -8.42
CA LEU A 217 -7.93 -14.91 -7.28
C LEU A 217 -6.40 -14.99 -7.44
N LEU A 218 -5.92 -15.30 -8.64
CA LEU A 218 -4.48 -15.29 -8.92
C LEU A 218 -3.89 -13.88 -8.75
N GLN A 219 -4.59 -12.86 -9.25
CA GLN A 219 -4.16 -11.47 -9.11
C GLN A 219 -4.10 -11.04 -7.64
N LEU A 220 -5.13 -11.38 -6.83
CA LEU A 220 -5.13 -11.14 -5.39
C LEU A 220 -3.97 -11.84 -4.69
N GLY A 221 -3.68 -13.09 -5.06
CA GLY A 221 -2.53 -13.84 -4.55
C GLY A 221 -1.19 -13.18 -4.89
N VAL A 222 -0.99 -12.81 -6.15
CA VAL A 222 0.23 -12.13 -6.62
C VAL A 222 0.39 -10.77 -5.91
N ASN A 223 -0.69 -10.00 -5.79
CA ASN A 223 -0.66 -8.71 -5.09
C ASN A 223 -0.33 -8.90 -3.61
N THR A 224 -0.89 -9.92 -2.94
CA THR A 224 -0.57 -10.23 -1.54
C THR A 224 0.91 -10.55 -1.36
N VAL A 225 1.47 -11.43 -2.19
CA VAL A 225 2.89 -11.81 -2.14
C VAL A 225 3.80 -10.62 -2.45
N SER A 226 3.36 -9.69 -3.27
CA SER A 226 4.10 -8.46 -3.60
C SER A 226 4.43 -7.61 -2.37
N PHE A 227 3.61 -7.66 -1.31
CA PHE A 227 3.85 -6.95 -0.06
C PHE A 227 5.03 -7.53 0.75
N VAL A 228 5.46 -8.76 0.50
CA VAL A 228 6.70 -9.32 1.08
C VAL A 228 7.91 -8.43 0.79
N ARG A 229 7.89 -7.74 -0.34
CA ARG A 229 8.91 -6.76 -0.71
C ARG A 229 9.09 -5.66 0.35
N VAL A 230 8.01 -5.22 0.99
CA VAL A 230 8.05 -4.21 2.06
C VAL A 230 8.91 -4.70 3.23
N GLY A 231 8.72 -5.97 3.64
CA GLY A 231 9.56 -6.60 4.67
C GLY A 231 10.99 -6.84 4.19
N ALA A 232 11.18 -7.25 2.93
CA ALA A 232 12.52 -7.45 2.36
C ALA A 232 13.35 -6.15 2.34
N PHE A 233 12.73 -5.00 2.03
CA PHE A 233 13.42 -3.71 2.11
C PHE A 233 13.72 -3.29 3.55
N ALA A 234 12.84 -3.57 4.50
CA ALA A 234 13.15 -3.32 5.93
C ALA A 234 14.36 -4.13 6.40
N LEU A 235 14.46 -5.40 5.97
CA LEU A 235 15.62 -6.24 6.25
C LEU A 235 16.89 -5.75 5.54
N ALA A 236 16.76 -5.31 4.29
CA ALA A 236 17.89 -4.75 3.53
C ALA A 236 18.43 -3.47 4.18
N HIS A 237 17.51 -2.59 4.65
CA HIS A 237 17.85 -1.38 5.39
C HIS A 237 18.63 -1.69 6.68
N ALA A 238 18.13 -2.63 7.49
CA ALA A 238 18.82 -3.05 8.70
C ALA A 238 20.20 -3.67 8.39
N GLY A 239 20.29 -4.52 7.35
CA GLY A 239 21.55 -5.13 6.93
C GLY A 239 22.57 -4.10 6.43
N LEU A 240 22.13 -3.11 5.64
CA LEU A 240 23.00 -2.03 5.15
C LEU A 240 23.44 -1.12 6.29
N SER A 241 22.56 -0.82 7.22
CA SER A 241 22.86 -0.06 8.44
C SER A 241 23.93 -0.75 9.28
N THR A 242 23.80 -2.04 9.53
CA THR A 242 24.77 -2.86 10.26
C THR A 242 26.13 -2.89 9.52
N ALA A 243 26.12 -3.01 8.18
CA ALA A 243 27.34 -2.99 7.38
C ALA A 243 28.08 -1.64 7.48
N VAL A 244 27.34 -0.52 7.41
CA VAL A 244 27.93 0.83 7.54
C VAL A 244 28.56 1.02 8.91
N VAL A 245 27.89 0.59 10.00
CA VAL A 245 28.45 0.64 11.36
C VAL A 245 29.70 -0.22 11.45
N GLY A 246 29.67 -1.46 10.95
CA GLY A 246 30.84 -2.36 10.96
C GLY A 246 32.05 -1.77 10.23
N ILE A 247 31.86 -1.10 9.08
CA ILE A 247 32.92 -0.39 8.37
C ILE A 247 33.43 0.81 9.18
N ALA A 248 32.52 1.56 9.83
CA ALA A 248 32.90 2.69 10.67
C ALA A 248 33.74 2.26 11.87
N ASP A 249 33.36 1.16 12.55
CA ASP A 249 34.08 0.58 13.67
C ASP A 249 35.50 0.14 13.26
N ALA A 250 35.64 -0.46 12.06
CA ALA A 250 36.91 -0.87 11.51
C ALA A 250 37.81 0.32 11.13
N ALA A 251 37.22 1.50 10.82
CA ALA A 251 37.94 2.68 10.38
C ALA A 251 38.67 3.45 11.53
N GLY A 252 38.46 3.08 12.79
CA GLY A 252 39.13 3.66 13.95
C GLY A 252 38.98 5.21 14.02
N ALA A 253 40.05 5.96 13.77
CA ALA A 253 40.02 7.43 13.81
C ALA A 253 39.08 8.07 12.78
N ALA A 254 38.72 7.37 11.70
CA ALA A 254 37.79 7.82 10.68
C ALA A 254 36.34 7.36 10.92
N TYR A 255 36.00 6.89 12.11
CA TYR A 255 34.67 6.41 12.49
C TYR A 255 33.54 7.38 12.09
N TRP A 256 33.60 8.61 12.56
CA TRP A 256 32.56 9.60 12.33
C TRP A 256 32.38 10.01 10.85
N PRO A 257 33.47 10.29 10.08
CA PRO A 257 33.34 10.52 8.64
C PRO A 257 32.69 9.36 7.89
N VAL A 258 33.10 8.12 8.19
CA VAL A 258 32.54 6.92 7.54
C VAL A 258 31.08 6.75 7.89
N LEU A 259 30.70 6.89 9.16
CA LEU A 259 29.30 6.79 9.60
C LEU A 259 28.43 7.87 8.96
N LEU A 260 28.88 9.12 8.87
CA LEU A 260 28.14 10.22 8.26
C LEU A 260 27.94 10.00 6.76
N ILE A 261 29.01 9.65 6.04
CA ILE A 261 28.95 9.40 4.59
C ILE A 261 28.08 8.17 4.32
N GLY A 262 28.22 7.10 5.10
CA GLY A 262 27.41 5.89 4.98
C GLY A 262 25.93 6.16 5.17
N ASN A 263 25.56 6.88 6.24
CA ASN A 263 24.16 7.27 6.47
C ASN A 263 23.63 8.20 5.36
N ALA A 264 24.43 9.13 4.88
CA ALA A 264 24.02 9.99 3.76
C ALA A 264 23.79 9.17 2.47
N ALA A 265 24.61 8.15 2.22
CA ALA A 265 24.45 7.23 1.10
C ALA A 265 23.18 6.37 1.26
N ILE A 266 22.91 5.83 2.48
CA ILE A 266 21.68 5.11 2.79
C ILE A 266 20.47 6.00 2.50
N ILE A 267 20.42 7.21 3.07
CA ILE A 267 19.29 8.14 2.88
C ILE A 267 19.07 8.43 1.38
N ALA A 268 20.13 8.67 0.63
CA ALA A 268 20.03 9.02 -0.80
C ALA A 268 19.56 7.81 -1.64
N LEU A 269 20.22 6.66 -1.50
CA LEU A 269 19.95 5.47 -2.31
C LEU A 269 18.65 4.80 -1.90
N GLU A 270 18.52 4.46 -0.62
CA GLU A 270 17.34 3.76 -0.16
C GLU A 270 16.11 4.65 -0.12
N GLY A 271 16.23 5.91 0.27
CA GLY A 271 15.12 6.86 0.23
C GLY A 271 14.52 6.98 -1.16
N LEU A 272 15.37 6.98 -2.21
CA LEU A 272 14.93 6.95 -3.60
C LEU A 272 14.25 5.62 -3.95
N VAL A 273 14.91 4.49 -3.67
CA VAL A 273 14.41 3.15 -4.02
C VAL A 273 13.10 2.86 -3.28
N VAL A 274 13.04 3.12 -1.98
CA VAL A 274 11.83 2.95 -1.15
C VAL A 274 10.70 3.86 -1.65
N GLY A 275 11.00 5.09 -2.04
CA GLY A 275 10.03 6.02 -2.65
C GLY A 275 9.45 5.46 -3.95
N ILE A 276 10.28 4.92 -4.84
CA ILE A 276 9.85 4.28 -6.09
C ILE A 276 8.99 3.04 -5.80
N GLN A 277 9.41 2.18 -4.87
CA GLN A 277 8.69 0.95 -4.53
C GLN A 277 7.34 1.24 -3.87
N THR A 278 7.28 2.21 -2.96
CA THR A 278 6.01 2.68 -2.36
C THR A 278 5.07 3.20 -3.43
N THR A 279 5.56 4.03 -4.36
CA THR A 279 4.77 4.54 -5.48
C THR A 279 4.23 3.40 -6.35
N ARG A 280 5.07 2.43 -6.68
CA ARG A 280 4.69 1.27 -7.49
C ARG A 280 3.60 0.44 -6.80
N LEU A 281 3.76 0.12 -5.51
CA LEU A 281 2.77 -0.64 -4.75
C LEU A 281 1.41 0.06 -4.71
N ILE A 282 1.40 1.38 -4.53
CA ILE A 282 0.18 2.18 -4.49
C ILE A 282 -0.51 2.25 -5.86
N LEU A 283 0.26 2.32 -6.94
CA LEU A 283 -0.30 2.47 -8.30
C LEU A 283 -0.82 1.15 -8.87
N PHE A 284 -0.15 0.02 -8.61
CA PHE A 284 -0.42 -1.23 -9.31
C PHE A 284 -1.09 -2.31 -8.45
N GLU A 285 -0.99 -2.24 -7.13
CA GLU A 285 -1.44 -3.32 -6.25
C GLU A 285 -2.66 -2.94 -5.40
N PHE A 286 -2.96 -1.65 -5.30
CA PHE A 286 -4.12 -1.15 -4.54
C PHE A 286 -5.41 -1.10 -5.38
N PHE A 287 -5.31 -1.02 -6.73
CA PHE A 287 -6.46 -1.00 -7.63
C PHE A 287 -6.64 -2.37 -8.25
N ILE A 288 -7.61 -3.09 -7.72
CA ILE A 288 -8.13 -4.35 -8.26
C ILE A 288 -9.54 -4.11 -8.79
#